data_3b9e5b6758d6390c8dab8726eb0c28ca
#
_entry.id   3b9e5b6758d6390c8dab8726eb0c28ca
#
_cell.length_a   1.000
_cell.length_b   1.000
_cell.length_c   1.000
_cell.angle_alpha   90.00
_cell.angle_beta   90.00
_cell.angle_gamma   90.00
#
_symmetry.space_group_name_H-M   'P 1'
#
loop_
_entity.id
_entity.type
_entity.pdbx_description
1 polymer ?
#
loop_
_entity_poly.entity_id
_entity_poly.type
_entity_poly.pdbx_seq_one_letter_code
_entity_poly.pdbx_strand_id
1 'polypeptide(L)'
;MRGMNRPASLQHALVLALTSIACGACGDSASGGGVALGSEQKGIATFYDATGAGNCSYDRGGDLMVAAMNREQYDNSAACGQCVDIVGPKGNVRVRIVDQCPDCDKGHLDLSREAFDKIAEAKDGRVSITWTPVSCDVAGPVKYHFKEGSNPWWTAIQVRNHRLPIQKLEWKRDGDWKALKRESYNYFVTDSGVGEGRFQLRVTAQDGQQLVDSVEKVLDDDSVDGAEQFAPQK
;
A
#
# COMPACT_ATOMS: atom_id res chain seq x y z
N MET A 1 27.18 -85.16 31.05
CA MET A 1 28.16 -84.39 31.83
C MET A 1 27.94 -82.91 31.54
N ARG A 2 27.67 -82.10 32.59
CA ARG A 2 27.69 -80.66 32.74
C ARG A 2 27.13 -79.84 31.55
N GLY A 3 26.03 -79.27 31.49
CA GLY A 3 25.32 -78.27 32.27
C GLY A 3 26.00 -76.90 32.21
N MET A 4 25.59 -76.03 31.27
CA MET A 4 25.97 -74.59 31.34
C MET A 4 24.71 -73.71 31.14
N ASN A 5 24.36 -73.04 32.24
CA ASN A 5 23.32 -72.00 32.32
C ASN A 5 23.70 -70.79 31.52
N ARG A 6 22.75 -70.30 30.78
CA ARG A 6 22.80 -68.95 30.20
C ARG A 6 22.05 -67.93 31.07
N PRO A 7 22.62 -66.79 31.40
CA PRO A 7 21.88 -65.76 32.11
C PRO A 7 21.03 -64.91 31.11
N ALA A 8 19.85 -64.54 31.58
CA ALA A 8 18.92 -63.65 30.86
C ALA A 8 19.47 -62.25 30.74
N SER A 9 19.48 -61.71 29.50
CA SER A 9 19.79 -60.30 29.22
C SER A 9 18.53 -59.44 29.40
N LEU A 10 18.60 -58.52 30.35
CA LEU A 10 17.63 -57.43 30.53
C LEU A 10 17.73 -56.50 29.34
N GLN A 11 16.69 -56.42 28.52
CA GLN A 11 16.53 -55.37 27.52
C GLN A 11 16.01 -54.10 28.18
N HIS A 12 16.83 -53.08 28.27
CA HIS A 12 16.40 -51.73 28.63
C HIS A 12 15.80 -51.06 27.41
N ALA A 13 14.51 -50.85 27.43
CA ALA A 13 13.80 -50.04 26.45
C ALA A 13 14.14 -48.57 26.73
N LEU A 14 14.90 -47.95 25.81
CA LEU A 14 15.19 -46.53 25.81
C LEU A 14 14.01 -45.80 25.16
N VAL A 15 13.17 -45.18 25.98
CA VAL A 15 12.11 -44.29 25.50
C VAL A 15 12.73 -42.96 25.08
N LEU A 16 12.89 -42.74 23.79
CA LEU A 16 13.23 -41.42 23.25
C LEU A 16 11.96 -40.53 23.28
N ALA A 17 11.93 -39.58 24.21
CA ALA A 17 10.98 -38.50 24.20
C ALA A 17 11.37 -37.52 23.08
N LEU A 18 10.61 -37.52 21.98
CA LEU A 18 10.66 -36.48 20.94
C LEU A 18 9.99 -35.22 21.50
N THR A 19 10.78 -34.28 22.00
CA THR A 19 10.33 -32.90 22.21
C THR A 19 10.23 -32.18 20.87
N SER A 20 9.01 -32.05 20.35
CA SER A 20 8.70 -31.18 19.24
C SER A 20 8.89 -29.73 19.67
N ILE A 21 10.01 -29.14 19.26
CA ILE A 21 10.21 -27.69 19.33
C ILE A 21 9.31 -27.08 18.25
N ALA A 22 8.17 -26.55 18.67
CA ALA A 22 7.36 -25.65 17.83
C ALA A 22 8.18 -24.37 17.62
N CYS A 23 8.84 -24.29 16.47
CA CYS A 23 9.42 -23.05 15.98
C CYS A 23 8.25 -22.12 15.66
N GLY A 24 7.87 -21.26 16.61
CA GLY A 24 7.01 -20.12 16.36
C GLY A 24 7.72 -19.24 15.32
N ALA A 25 7.26 -19.30 14.08
CA ALA A 25 7.59 -18.29 13.09
C ALA A 25 7.03 -16.95 13.63
N CYS A 26 7.89 -16.18 14.30
CA CYS A 26 7.70 -14.75 14.42
C CYS A 26 7.78 -14.21 12.99
N GLY A 27 6.62 -14.11 12.34
CA GLY A 27 6.51 -13.29 11.15
C GLY A 27 6.85 -11.88 11.56
N ASP A 28 8.01 -11.39 11.15
CA ASP A 28 8.26 -9.97 11.05
C ASP A 28 7.17 -9.40 10.16
N SER A 29 6.11 -8.91 10.81
CA SER A 29 5.18 -7.99 10.18
C SER A 29 6.00 -6.75 9.90
N ALA A 30 6.61 -6.69 8.70
CA ALA A 30 7.08 -5.44 8.16
C ALA A 30 5.89 -4.49 8.24
N SER A 31 5.93 -3.56 9.20
CA SER A 31 5.01 -2.44 9.30
C SER A 31 5.27 -1.54 8.10
N GLY A 32 4.80 -1.95 6.97
CA GLY A 32 4.83 -1.21 5.72
C GLY A 32 3.49 -0.55 5.53
N GLY A 33 3.37 0.64 5.99
CA GLY A 33 2.69 1.71 5.36
C GLY A 33 1.18 1.73 5.36
N GLY A 34 0.63 2.74 6.00
CA GLY A 34 -0.77 3.13 5.91
C GLY A 34 -1.68 2.33 6.84
N VAL A 35 -2.95 2.74 6.88
CA VAL A 35 -3.98 2.06 7.66
C VAL A 35 -4.43 0.81 6.92
N ALA A 36 -4.51 -0.31 7.63
CA ALA A 36 -4.90 -1.60 7.04
C ALA A 36 -6.34 -1.56 6.51
N LEU A 37 -6.55 -2.20 5.34
CA LEU A 37 -7.88 -2.35 4.75
C LEU A 37 -8.85 -3.00 5.75
N GLY A 38 -10.08 -2.49 5.79
CA GLY A 38 -11.15 -2.98 6.68
C GLY A 38 -11.04 -2.56 8.15
N SER A 39 -9.96 -1.86 8.56
CA SER A 39 -9.83 -1.39 9.94
C SER A 39 -10.56 -0.07 10.18
N GLU A 40 -11.62 -0.09 10.98
CA GLU A 40 -12.36 1.12 11.33
C GLU A 40 -11.50 2.07 12.18
N GLN A 41 -11.53 3.33 11.80
CA GLN A 41 -10.87 4.44 12.48
C GLN A 41 -11.93 5.44 12.97
N LYS A 42 -11.65 6.09 14.11
CA LYS A 42 -12.43 7.21 14.61
C LYS A 42 -11.63 8.49 14.45
N GLY A 43 -12.30 9.58 14.09
CA GLY A 43 -11.60 10.84 13.89
C GLY A 43 -12.54 12.01 13.65
N ILE A 44 -12.00 12.98 12.95
CA ILE A 44 -12.65 14.25 12.66
C ILE A 44 -12.52 14.50 11.16
N ALA A 45 -13.54 15.11 10.56
CA ALA A 45 -13.47 15.68 9.23
C ALA A 45 -13.52 17.21 9.30
N THR A 46 -12.67 17.83 8.50
CA THR A 46 -12.73 19.24 8.09
C THR A 46 -12.77 19.28 6.56
N PHE A 47 -12.69 20.46 5.95
CA PHE A 47 -12.61 20.56 4.50
C PHE A 47 -11.70 21.70 4.05
N TYR A 48 -11.16 21.56 2.84
CA TYR A 48 -10.30 22.53 2.16
C TYR A 48 -10.65 22.65 0.67
N ASP A 49 -10.07 23.62 0.00
CA ASP A 49 -10.25 23.85 -1.44
C ASP A 49 -9.39 22.85 -2.24
N ALA A 50 -9.79 21.58 -2.21
CA ALA A 50 -9.10 20.52 -2.94
C ALA A 50 -9.23 20.70 -4.45
N THR A 51 -8.17 20.36 -5.18
CA THR A 51 -8.14 20.42 -6.64
C THR A 51 -7.92 19.07 -7.31
N GLY A 52 -7.89 17.97 -6.53
CA GLY A 52 -7.48 16.65 -6.99
C GLY A 52 -5.95 16.43 -6.93
N ALA A 53 -5.17 17.50 -7.00
CA ALA A 53 -3.72 17.46 -6.75
C ALA A 53 -3.40 17.65 -5.27
N GLY A 54 -2.22 17.21 -4.85
CA GLY A 54 -1.73 17.33 -3.49
C GLY A 54 -0.38 16.64 -3.31
N ASN A 55 0.01 16.36 -2.08
CA ASN A 55 1.31 15.76 -1.78
C ASN A 55 1.50 14.35 -2.40
N CYS A 56 0.42 13.68 -2.80
CA CYS A 56 0.48 12.43 -3.56
C CYS A 56 0.86 12.62 -5.05
N SER A 57 1.12 13.84 -5.50
CA SER A 57 1.55 14.14 -6.88
C SER A 57 0.61 13.61 -7.97
N TYR A 58 -0.69 13.55 -7.73
CA TYR A 58 -1.68 13.32 -8.77
C TYR A 58 -1.99 14.62 -9.51
N ASP A 59 -2.51 14.50 -10.74
CA ASP A 59 -2.85 15.63 -11.56
C ASP A 59 -4.10 16.35 -11.02
N ARG A 60 -4.23 17.65 -11.34
CA ARG A 60 -5.42 18.44 -11.03
C ARG A 60 -6.64 17.94 -11.80
N GLY A 61 -7.80 18.11 -11.22
CA GLY A 61 -9.09 17.79 -11.83
C GLY A 61 -9.56 16.37 -11.53
N GLY A 62 -10.46 15.86 -12.38
CA GLY A 62 -11.09 14.56 -12.17
C GLY A 62 -12.20 14.59 -11.13
N ASP A 63 -12.40 13.45 -10.47
CA ASP A 63 -13.35 13.30 -9.36
C ASP A 63 -12.81 13.99 -8.11
N LEU A 64 -13.56 14.94 -7.56
CA LEU A 64 -13.22 15.66 -6.34
C LEU A 64 -13.72 14.95 -5.06
N MET A 65 -14.11 13.67 -5.13
CA MET A 65 -14.29 12.86 -3.93
C MET A 65 -12.91 12.47 -3.39
N VAL A 66 -12.20 13.44 -2.79
CA VAL A 66 -10.81 13.32 -2.35
C VAL A 66 -10.62 13.86 -0.94
N ALA A 67 -9.49 13.45 -0.31
CA ALA A 67 -9.11 13.92 1.01
C ALA A 67 -7.60 14.01 1.18
N ALA A 68 -7.18 14.87 2.12
CA ALA A 68 -5.86 14.88 2.72
C ALA A 68 -5.89 14.05 4.03
N MET A 69 -4.89 13.20 4.22
CA MET A 69 -4.75 12.36 5.41
C MET A 69 -3.76 12.98 6.40
N ASN A 70 -4.02 12.82 7.71
CA ASN A 70 -3.08 13.23 8.74
C ASN A 70 -1.69 12.61 8.55
N ARG A 71 -0.64 13.28 9.04
CA ARG A 71 0.77 12.89 8.81
C ARG A 71 1.07 11.45 9.24
N GLU A 72 0.58 11.04 10.42
CA GLU A 72 0.91 9.73 10.98
C GLU A 72 0.39 8.59 10.08
N GLN A 73 -0.86 8.68 9.63
CA GLN A 73 -1.50 7.65 8.82
C GLN A 73 -1.24 7.80 7.31
N TYR A 74 -0.79 8.98 6.86
CA TYR A 74 -0.25 9.19 5.52
C TYR A 74 1.03 8.36 5.29
N ASP A 75 1.82 8.16 6.33
CA ASP A 75 2.95 7.26 6.42
C ASP A 75 3.87 7.32 5.17
N ASN A 76 4.54 8.46 5.01
CA ASN A 76 5.48 8.68 3.91
C ASN A 76 4.89 8.31 2.54
N SER A 77 3.66 8.76 2.23
CA SER A 77 2.88 8.49 1.01
C SER A 77 2.32 7.06 0.85
N ALA A 78 2.42 6.20 1.84
CA ALA A 78 1.87 4.85 1.73
C ALA A 78 0.34 4.84 1.59
N ALA A 79 -0.34 5.87 2.11
CA ALA A 79 -1.78 6.05 1.97
C ALA A 79 -2.21 6.67 0.63
N CYS A 80 -1.27 7.15 -0.20
CA CYS A 80 -1.62 7.77 -1.48
C CYS A 80 -2.40 6.83 -2.39
N GLY A 81 -3.51 7.32 -2.91
CA GLY A 81 -4.42 6.56 -3.78
C GLY A 81 -5.31 5.55 -3.06
N GLN A 82 -5.18 5.39 -1.73
CA GLN A 82 -6.09 4.58 -0.92
C GLN A 82 -7.49 5.17 -0.93
N CYS A 83 -8.51 4.32 -1.06
CA CYS A 83 -9.90 4.71 -0.87
C CYS A 83 -10.33 4.47 0.57
N VAL A 84 -11.15 5.38 1.10
CA VAL A 84 -11.74 5.26 2.43
C VAL A 84 -13.23 5.55 2.36
N ASP A 85 -14.02 4.72 3.04
CA ASP A 85 -15.43 4.97 3.30
C ASP A 85 -15.56 5.76 4.60
N ILE A 86 -16.25 6.87 4.56
CA ILE A 86 -16.42 7.79 5.68
C ILE A 86 -17.90 7.87 6.04
N VAL A 87 -18.19 7.76 7.34
CA VAL A 87 -19.53 7.97 7.91
C VAL A 87 -19.47 9.20 8.80
N GLY A 88 -20.33 10.19 8.49
CA GLY A 88 -20.49 11.40 9.27
C GLY A 88 -21.96 11.65 9.67
N PRO A 89 -22.27 12.79 10.29
CA PRO A 89 -23.59 13.07 10.86
C PRO A 89 -24.75 13.04 9.86
N LYS A 90 -24.51 13.38 8.59
CA LYS A 90 -25.54 13.53 7.56
C LYS A 90 -25.61 12.35 6.59
N GLY A 91 -24.53 11.57 6.48
CA GLY A 91 -24.45 10.47 5.52
C GLY A 91 -23.05 9.87 5.42
N ASN A 92 -22.79 9.24 4.29
CA ASN A 92 -21.53 8.60 3.99
C ASN A 92 -20.97 9.03 2.63
N VAL A 93 -19.66 8.88 2.46
CA VAL A 93 -18.96 9.15 1.21
C VAL A 93 -17.74 8.26 1.09
N ARG A 94 -17.40 7.84 -0.11
CA ARG A 94 -16.09 7.26 -0.44
C ARG A 94 -15.21 8.34 -1.04
N VAL A 95 -14.00 8.45 -0.53
CA VAL A 95 -12.99 9.38 -1.06
C VAL A 95 -11.66 8.66 -1.34
N ARG A 96 -10.84 9.26 -2.19
CA ARG A 96 -9.46 8.85 -2.43
C ARG A 96 -8.51 9.78 -1.69
N ILE A 97 -7.48 9.24 -1.07
CA ILE A 97 -6.40 10.02 -0.46
C ILE A 97 -5.45 10.52 -1.55
N VAL A 98 -5.36 11.85 -1.68
CA VAL A 98 -4.53 12.53 -2.70
C VAL A 98 -3.54 13.51 -2.09
N ASP A 99 -3.67 13.79 -0.79
CA ASP A 99 -2.88 14.83 -0.12
C ASP A 99 -2.56 14.47 1.33
N GLN A 100 -1.69 15.24 1.94
CA GLN A 100 -1.33 15.18 3.35
C GLN A 100 -1.82 16.43 4.08
N CYS A 101 -2.43 16.26 5.25
CA CYS A 101 -2.69 17.32 6.22
C CYS A 101 -1.63 17.24 7.34
N PRO A 102 -0.53 18.01 7.27
CA PRO A 102 0.60 17.87 8.20
C PRO A 102 0.26 18.20 9.66
N ASP A 103 -0.69 19.10 9.88
CA ASP A 103 -1.11 19.60 11.19
C ASP A 103 -2.36 18.88 11.73
N CYS A 104 -2.87 17.90 11.02
CA CYS A 104 -4.00 17.10 11.46
C CYS A 104 -3.56 15.99 12.42
N ASP A 105 -4.31 15.82 13.52
CA ASP A 105 -4.12 14.73 14.46
C ASP A 105 -4.49 13.38 13.85
N LYS A 106 -4.03 12.27 14.43
CA LYS A 106 -4.37 10.92 14.04
C LYS A 106 -5.89 10.73 13.92
N GLY A 107 -6.33 10.08 12.85
CA GLY A 107 -7.74 9.85 12.53
C GLY A 107 -8.42 11.02 11.80
N HIS A 108 -7.83 12.20 11.79
CA HIS A 108 -8.37 13.36 11.10
C HIS A 108 -8.18 13.23 9.58
N LEU A 109 -9.24 13.49 8.82
CA LEU A 109 -9.25 13.63 7.38
C LEU A 109 -9.72 15.03 7.00
N ASP A 110 -8.96 15.72 6.14
CA ASP A 110 -9.36 17.00 5.57
C ASP A 110 -9.91 16.75 4.16
N LEU A 111 -11.20 16.95 3.98
CA LEU A 111 -11.93 16.54 2.79
C LEU A 111 -11.96 17.67 1.74
N SER A 112 -12.18 17.33 0.49
CA SER A 112 -12.71 18.31 -0.46
C SER A 112 -14.05 18.83 0.04
N ARG A 113 -14.42 20.02 -0.38
CA ARG A 113 -15.73 20.60 -0.04
C ARG A 113 -16.87 19.72 -0.54
N GLU A 114 -16.73 19.15 -1.74
CA GLU A 114 -17.71 18.27 -2.36
C GLU A 114 -17.93 16.99 -1.57
N ALA A 115 -16.87 16.42 -1.02
CA ALA A 115 -16.95 15.23 -0.16
C ALA A 115 -17.53 15.56 1.21
N PHE A 116 -17.12 16.68 1.82
CA PHE A 116 -17.61 17.11 3.13
C PHE A 116 -19.12 17.35 3.11
N ASP A 117 -19.66 17.98 2.06
CA ASP A 117 -21.10 18.26 1.90
C ASP A 117 -21.97 16.97 1.81
N LYS A 118 -21.35 15.79 1.56
CA LYS A 118 -22.07 14.49 1.64
C LYS A 118 -22.29 14.02 3.06
N ILE A 119 -21.45 14.42 4.01
CA ILE A 119 -21.43 13.90 5.38
C ILE A 119 -21.81 14.92 6.45
N ALA A 120 -21.82 16.23 6.12
CA ALA A 120 -22.09 17.30 7.06
C ALA A 120 -22.60 18.55 6.33
N GLU A 121 -23.03 19.56 7.09
CA GLU A 121 -23.30 20.90 6.54
C GLU A 121 -22.00 21.73 6.62
N ALA A 122 -21.75 22.54 5.59
CA ALA A 122 -20.54 23.36 5.56
C ALA A 122 -20.36 24.29 6.77
N LYS A 123 -21.47 24.79 7.34
CA LYS A 123 -21.46 25.64 8.53
C LYS A 123 -20.89 24.94 9.77
N ASP A 124 -20.92 23.60 9.80
CA ASP A 124 -20.44 22.81 10.92
C ASP A 124 -18.89 22.84 10.98
N GLY A 125 -18.22 23.02 9.82
CA GLY A 125 -16.77 23.22 9.69
C GLY A 125 -15.92 22.04 10.14
N ARG A 126 -16.31 21.38 11.24
CA ARG A 126 -15.57 20.27 11.88
C ARG A 126 -16.58 19.30 12.51
N VAL A 127 -16.53 18.03 12.10
CA VAL A 127 -17.48 16.99 12.57
C VAL A 127 -16.75 15.72 12.95
N SER A 128 -17.33 14.95 13.90
CA SER A 128 -16.85 13.60 14.22
C SER A 128 -17.24 12.62 13.12
N ILE A 129 -16.32 11.73 12.78
CA ILE A 129 -16.49 10.69 11.77
C ILE A 129 -15.98 9.33 12.25
N THR A 130 -16.46 8.27 11.61
CA THR A 130 -15.73 7.02 11.48
C THR A 130 -15.36 6.81 10.03
N TRP A 131 -14.22 6.16 9.76
CA TRP A 131 -13.79 5.84 8.41
C TRP A 131 -13.05 4.53 8.34
N THR A 132 -13.12 3.87 7.19
CA THR A 132 -12.54 2.56 6.96
C THR A 132 -11.85 2.53 5.60
N PRO A 133 -10.57 2.14 5.52
CA PRO A 133 -9.91 1.89 4.25
C PRO A 133 -10.56 0.73 3.51
N VAL A 134 -10.78 0.92 2.21
CA VAL A 134 -11.47 -0.05 1.35
C VAL A 134 -10.77 -0.17 0.00
N SER A 135 -11.07 -1.24 -0.73
CA SER A 135 -10.66 -1.36 -2.14
C SER A 135 -11.31 -0.26 -2.97
N CYS A 136 -10.50 0.41 -3.81
CA CYS A 136 -11.02 1.41 -4.74
C CYS A 136 -11.84 0.74 -5.87
N ASP A 137 -12.90 1.39 -6.28
CA ASP A 137 -13.64 1.01 -7.49
C ASP A 137 -12.99 1.69 -8.69
N VAL A 138 -12.06 0.99 -9.35
CA VAL A 138 -11.30 1.47 -10.50
C VAL A 138 -11.47 0.51 -11.68
N ALA A 139 -11.56 1.09 -12.88
CA ALA A 139 -11.61 0.36 -14.14
C ALA A 139 -10.22 0.26 -14.78
N GLY A 140 -9.99 -0.84 -15.51
CA GLY A 140 -8.75 -1.08 -16.24
C GLY A 140 -7.57 -1.49 -15.34
N PRO A 141 -6.38 -1.63 -15.93
CA PRO A 141 -5.18 -2.08 -15.24
C PRO A 141 -4.56 -0.99 -14.37
N VAL A 142 -3.58 -1.36 -13.55
CA VAL A 142 -2.65 -0.40 -12.94
C VAL A 142 -1.90 0.38 -14.02
N LYS A 143 -1.42 1.57 -13.68
CA LYS A 143 -0.62 2.41 -14.58
C LYS A 143 0.70 2.78 -13.90
N TYR A 144 1.75 2.84 -14.68
CA TYR A 144 3.08 3.28 -14.25
C TYR A 144 3.37 4.62 -14.90
N HIS A 145 3.31 5.70 -14.11
CA HIS A 145 3.62 7.06 -14.57
C HIS A 145 5.06 7.39 -14.23
N PHE A 146 5.83 7.73 -15.24
CA PHE A 146 7.22 8.18 -15.11
C PHE A 146 7.24 9.68 -14.86
N LYS A 147 7.94 10.09 -13.82
CA LYS A 147 8.07 11.52 -13.50
C LYS A 147 8.85 12.26 -14.59
N GLU A 148 8.54 13.54 -14.79
CA GLU A 148 9.36 14.46 -15.59
C GLU A 148 10.84 14.38 -15.18
N GLY A 149 11.74 14.25 -16.16
CA GLY A 149 13.16 14.05 -15.99
C GLY A 149 13.60 12.61 -15.78
N SER A 150 12.67 11.64 -15.75
CA SER A 150 13.04 10.22 -15.70
C SER A 150 13.81 9.81 -16.96
N ASN A 151 14.88 9.04 -16.73
CA ASN A 151 15.76 8.56 -17.78
C ASN A 151 16.43 7.25 -17.32
N PRO A 152 17.20 6.56 -18.18
CA PRO A 152 17.85 5.29 -17.81
C PRO A 152 18.78 5.32 -16.59
N TRP A 153 19.31 6.49 -16.21
CA TRP A 153 20.27 6.67 -15.11
C TRP A 153 19.67 7.31 -13.86
N TRP A 154 18.46 7.82 -13.96
CA TRP A 154 17.63 8.26 -12.83
C TRP A 154 16.17 7.99 -13.16
N THR A 155 15.49 7.17 -12.38
CA THR A 155 14.13 6.77 -12.71
C THR A 155 13.23 6.93 -11.49
N ALA A 156 12.12 7.64 -11.68
CA ALA A 156 11.07 7.85 -10.68
C ALA A 156 9.72 7.42 -11.26
N ILE A 157 9.06 6.47 -10.60
CA ILE A 157 7.81 5.86 -11.07
C ILE A 157 6.73 6.00 -10.00
N GLN A 158 5.55 6.45 -10.40
CA GLN A 158 4.34 6.45 -9.58
C GLN A 158 3.40 5.35 -10.07
N VAL A 159 2.87 4.53 -9.15
CA VAL A 159 1.81 3.58 -9.48
C VAL A 159 0.47 4.30 -9.38
N ARG A 160 -0.28 4.33 -10.46
CA ARG A 160 -1.58 4.99 -10.58
C ARG A 160 -2.69 3.97 -10.87
N ASN A 161 -3.94 4.37 -10.73
CA ASN A 161 -5.12 3.55 -11.01
C ASN A 161 -5.12 2.19 -10.27
N HIS A 162 -4.55 2.14 -9.09
CA HIS A 162 -4.49 0.92 -8.29
C HIS A 162 -5.71 0.77 -7.39
N ARG A 163 -6.24 -0.46 -7.30
CA ARG A 163 -7.41 -0.80 -6.46
C ARG A 163 -7.04 -0.90 -4.98
N LEU A 164 -5.84 -1.33 -4.68
CA LEU A 164 -5.32 -1.56 -3.34
C LEU A 164 -4.14 -0.63 -3.05
N PRO A 165 -3.92 -0.23 -1.78
CA PRO A 165 -2.74 0.55 -1.41
C PRO A 165 -1.46 -0.17 -1.79
N ILE A 166 -0.48 0.57 -2.29
CA ILE A 166 0.79 0.01 -2.75
C ILE A 166 1.75 -0.10 -1.57
N GLN A 167 2.30 -1.29 -1.33
CA GLN A 167 3.33 -1.53 -0.34
C GLN A 167 4.71 -1.23 -0.89
N LYS A 168 5.06 -1.76 -2.07
CA LYS A 168 6.38 -1.55 -2.69
C LYS A 168 6.32 -1.68 -4.21
N LEU A 169 7.33 -1.10 -4.85
CA LEU A 169 7.64 -1.27 -6.27
C LEU A 169 9.08 -1.75 -6.42
N GLU A 170 9.27 -2.76 -7.23
CA GLU A 170 10.57 -3.35 -7.53
C GLU A 170 10.77 -3.43 -9.04
N TRP A 171 12.02 -3.40 -9.47
CA TRP A 171 12.36 -3.57 -10.87
C TRP A 171 13.41 -4.66 -11.09
N LYS A 172 13.44 -5.21 -12.29
CA LYS A 172 14.43 -6.20 -12.71
C LYS A 172 14.66 -6.09 -14.21
N ARG A 173 15.93 -6.13 -14.61
CA ARG A 173 16.34 -6.36 -16.01
C ARG A 173 16.87 -7.77 -16.15
N ASP A 174 17.92 -8.05 -15.39
CA ASP A 174 18.57 -9.33 -15.27
C ASP A 174 18.78 -9.64 -13.78
N GLY A 175 18.87 -10.91 -13.40
CA GLY A 175 19.11 -11.32 -12.03
C GLY A 175 17.97 -11.02 -11.06
N ASP A 176 18.30 -10.45 -9.90
CA ASP A 176 17.37 -10.28 -8.77
C ASP A 176 16.52 -9.02 -8.87
N TRP A 177 15.35 -9.04 -8.18
CA TRP A 177 14.49 -7.89 -7.99
C TRP A 177 15.17 -6.85 -7.09
N LYS A 178 15.15 -5.60 -7.52
CA LYS A 178 15.68 -4.44 -6.79
C LYS A 178 14.55 -3.51 -6.40
N ALA A 179 14.45 -3.16 -5.12
CA ALA A 179 13.43 -2.23 -4.65
C ALA A 179 13.76 -0.79 -5.09
N LEU A 180 12.71 -0.05 -5.49
CA LEU A 180 12.78 1.39 -5.60
C LEU A 180 12.41 1.99 -4.24
N LYS A 181 13.07 3.08 -3.86
CA LYS A 181 12.80 3.80 -2.62
C LYS A 181 11.52 4.63 -2.76
N ARG A 182 10.56 4.46 -1.84
CA ARG A 182 9.39 5.32 -1.77
C ARG A 182 9.77 6.70 -1.23
N GLU A 183 9.36 7.73 -1.92
CA GLU A 183 9.48 9.13 -1.49
C GLU A 183 8.15 9.66 -0.93
N SER A 184 8.22 10.67 -0.06
CA SER A 184 7.04 11.24 0.62
C SER A 184 6.00 11.87 -0.30
N TYR A 185 6.33 12.05 -1.57
CA TYR A 185 5.48 12.61 -2.61
C TYR A 185 4.98 11.54 -3.61
N ASN A 186 4.89 10.27 -3.17
CA ASN A 186 4.27 9.15 -3.90
C ASN A 186 4.97 8.72 -5.19
N TYR A 187 6.28 8.92 -5.28
CA TYR A 187 7.10 8.30 -6.30
C TYR A 187 8.03 7.24 -5.69
N PHE A 188 8.32 6.23 -6.49
CA PHE A 188 9.33 5.22 -6.21
C PHE A 188 10.56 5.52 -7.06
N VAL A 189 11.70 5.75 -6.43
CA VAL A 189 12.89 6.32 -7.06
C VAL A 189 14.07 5.36 -6.98
N THR A 190 14.85 5.34 -8.04
CA THR A 190 16.20 4.78 -8.04
C THR A 190 17.17 5.80 -8.64
N ASP A 191 18.15 6.24 -7.83
CA ASP A 191 19.14 7.25 -8.21
C ASP A 191 20.15 6.74 -9.23
N SER A 192 20.28 5.42 -9.38
CA SER A 192 21.11 4.77 -10.42
C SER A 192 20.34 4.45 -11.70
N GLY A 193 19.03 4.76 -11.73
CA GLY A 193 18.14 4.40 -12.82
C GLY A 193 17.93 2.90 -12.99
N VAL A 194 17.13 2.52 -13.98
CA VAL A 194 16.90 1.13 -14.36
C VAL A 194 17.69 0.71 -15.61
N GLY A 195 18.47 1.62 -16.21
CA GLY A 195 19.26 1.43 -17.42
C GLY A 195 18.44 1.49 -18.72
N GLU A 196 19.08 1.28 -19.87
CA GLU A 196 18.43 1.33 -21.19
C GLU A 196 17.70 0.03 -21.55
N GLY A 197 16.67 0.14 -22.41
CA GLY A 197 15.90 -0.96 -22.98
C GLY A 197 14.90 -1.56 -21.99
N ARG A 198 14.41 -2.75 -22.31
CA ARG A 198 13.32 -3.44 -21.62
C ARG A 198 13.69 -3.86 -20.19
N PHE A 199 12.76 -3.70 -19.27
CA PHE A 199 12.84 -4.15 -17.88
C PHE A 199 11.47 -4.58 -17.36
N GLN A 200 11.44 -5.23 -16.20
CA GLN A 200 10.22 -5.63 -15.53
C GLN A 200 9.99 -4.80 -14.27
N LEU A 201 8.72 -4.54 -13.97
CA LEU A 201 8.25 -3.98 -12.71
C LEU A 201 7.47 -5.06 -11.96
N ARG A 202 7.64 -5.11 -10.64
CA ARG A 202 6.80 -5.88 -9.74
C ARG A 202 6.23 -4.93 -8.70
N VAL A 203 4.92 -4.73 -8.74
CA VAL A 203 4.20 -3.95 -7.76
C VAL A 203 3.55 -4.90 -6.74
N THR A 204 3.74 -4.62 -5.46
CA THR A 204 3.14 -5.38 -4.35
C THR A 204 2.14 -4.48 -3.63
N ALA A 205 0.90 -4.94 -3.50
CA ALA A 205 -0.13 -4.30 -2.71
C ALA A 205 0.02 -4.60 -1.22
N GLN A 206 -0.66 -3.82 -0.35
CA GLN A 206 -0.59 -3.93 1.11
C GLN A 206 -1.02 -5.32 1.61
N ASP A 207 -1.93 -6.01 0.92
CA ASP A 207 -2.38 -7.36 1.26
C ASP A 207 -1.49 -8.48 0.72
N GLY A 208 -0.36 -8.13 0.08
CA GLY A 208 0.62 -9.06 -0.46
C GLY A 208 0.35 -9.52 -1.90
N GLN A 209 -0.74 -9.11 -2.54
CA GLN A 209 -0.95 -9.36 -3.96
C GLN A 209 0.16 -8.73 -4.79
N GLN A 210 0.58 -9.39 -5.87
CA GLN A 210 1.65 -8.92 -6.74
C GLN A 210 1.20 -8.93 -8.20
N LEU A 211 1.57 -7.90 -8.94
CA LEU A 211 1.49 -7.83 -10.40
C LEU A 211 2.90 -7.67 -10.96
N VAL A 212 3.15 -8.29 -12.12
CA VAL A 212 4.45 -8.19 -12.81
C VAL A 212 4.20 -7.77 -14.24
N ASP A 213 4.77 -6.64 -14.61
CA ASP A 213 4.61 -6.04 -15.93
C ASP A 213 5.96 -5.83 -16.62
N SER A 214 5.97 -5.83 -17.94
CA SER A 214 7.13 -5.51 -18.75
C SER A 214 7.01 -4.12 -19.34
N VAL A 215 8.07 -3.32 -19.21
CA VAL A 215 8.16 -1.97 -19.76
C VAL A 215 9.29 -1.93 -20.79
N GLU A 216 9.03 -1.40 -21.97
CA GLU A 216 9.97 -1.44 -23.09
C GLU A 216 11.16 -0.47 -22.91
N LYS A 217 10.91 0.67 -22.28
CA LYS A 217 11.93 1.70 -21.98
C LYS A 217 11.44 2.65 -20.90
N VAL A 218 12.34 3.40 -20.28
CA VAL A 218 12.01 4.53 -19.42
C VAL A 218 11.31 5.60 -20.25
N LEU A 219 10.22 6.14 -19.70
CA LEU A 219 9.49 7.28 -20.28
C LEU A 219 9.86 8.57 -19.53
N ASP A 220 9.48 9.72 -20.07
CA ASP A 220 9.66 11.05 -19.49
C ASP A 220 8.31 11.75 -19.45
N ASP A 221 7.81 12.07 -18.26
CA ASP A 221 6.48 12.65 -18.01
C ASP A 221 5.34 11.94 -18.75
N ASP A 222 5.39 10.60 -18.78
CA ASP A 222 4.41 9.80 -19.51
C ASP A 222 4.08 8.49 -18.75
N SER A 223 3.06 7.79 -19.20
CA SER A 223 2.54 6.60 -18.51
C SER A 223 2.45 5.39 -19.45
N VAL A 224 2.61 4.21 -18.87
CA VAL A 224 2.33 2.93 -19.52
C VAL A 224 1.33 2.14 -18.67
N ASP A 225 0.39 1.48 -19.34
CA ASP A 225 -0.56 0.59 -18.68
C ASP A 225 0.13 -0.73 -18.31
N GLY A 226 -0.17 -1.25 -17.12
CA GLY A 226 0.11 -2.63 -16.76
C GLY A 226 -0.83 -3.60 -17.51
N ALA A 227 -0.66 -4.89 -17.31
CA ALA A 227 -1.52 -5.89 -17.93
C ALA A 227 -2.82 -6.12 -17.12
N GLU A 228 -2.75 -5.99 -15.80
CA GLU A 228 -3.81 -6.41 -14.89
C GLU A 228 -4.08 -5.39 -13.77
N GLN A 229 -5.10 -5.70 -12.98
CA GLN A 229 -5.48 -4.97 -11.77
C GLN A 229 -5.48 -5.94 -10.58
N PHE A 230 -5.18 -5.44 -9.39
CA PHE A 230 -5.36 -6.21 -8.15
C PHE A 230 -6.80 -6.69 -8.00
N ALA A 231 -6.98 -7.92 -7.51
CA ALA A 231 -8.29 -8.39 -7.11
C ALA A 231 -8.82 -7.56 -5.92
N PRO A 232 -10.14 -7.29 -5.84
CA PRO A 232 -10.68 -6.61 -4.67
C PRO A 232 -10.47 -7.47 -3.42
N GLN A 233 -10.16 -6.84 -2.30
CA GLN A 233 -10.16 -7.53 -1.01
C GLN A 233 -11.61 -7.90 -0.65
N LYS A 234 -11.80 -9.13 -0.19
CA LYS A 234 -13.10 -9.67 0.22
C LYS A 234 -13.46 -9.23 1.64
#